data_7f5a5bad0db124fd292992e464d01293
#
_entry.id   7f5a5bad0db124fd292992e464d01293
#
_cell.length_a   1.000
_cell.length_b   1.000
_cell.length_c   1.000
_cell.angle_alpha   90.00
_cell.angle_beta   90.00
_cell.angle_gamma   90.00
#
_symmetry.space_group_name_H-M   'P 1'
#
loop_
_entity.id
_entity.type
_entity.pdbx_description
1 polymer ?
#
loop_
_entity_poly.entity_id
_entity_poly.type
_entity_poly.pdbx_seq_one_letter_code
_entity_poly.pdbx_strand_id
1 'polypeptide(L)'
;MTDRPNIVFLLPDQLRPDFLSCYGAEFIDTPNIDGLAREGVRYERAYSGSPVCVPARTALLTGMNAIRNGVSDNLHRVRSDYTAAGIATWPQLLADAGYYTAGIGKMHFYPWDERHGFQHRVICEDKRWLEVRDDYYHYLRERGLRKLHGNEHDGYFENKGAIVHDLPWEHQWDRFVGREATKFIDTYGGDGPFAMM
;
A
#
# COMPACT_ATOMS: atom_id res chain seq x y z
N MET A 1 19.92 23.13 11.08
CA MET A 1 19.00 21.97 11.05
C MET A 1 19.33 21.21 9.77
N THR A 2 19.68 19.95 9.86
CA THR A 2 19.86 19.11 8.65
C THR A 2 18.49 19.03 7.96
N ASP A 3 18.45 19.48 6.71
CA ASP A 3 17.25 19.44 5.89
C ASP A 3 16.91 17.97 5.60
N ARG A 4 16.00 17.41 6.41
CA ARG A 4 15.55 16.02 6.26
C ARG A 4 14.34 16.01 5.36
N PRO A 5 14.40 15.36 4.18
CA PRO A 5 13.30 15.37 3.23
C PRO A 5 12.10 14.56 3.72
N ASN A 6 10.91 14.89 3.26
CA ASN A 6 9.76 14.00 3.35
C ASN A 6 10.00 12.75 2.48
N ILE A 7 9.49 11.61 2.95
CA ILE A 7 9.64 10.32 2.26
C ILE A 7 8.25 9.81 1.89
N VAL A 8 8.04 9.46 0.62
CA VAL A 8 6.78 8.90 0.13
C VAL A 8 7.07 7.59 -0.60
N PHE A 9 6.53 6.48 -0.07
CA PHE A 9 6.50 5.19 -0.74
C PHE A 9 5.17 5.01 -1.47
N LEU A 10 5.18 5.04 -2.79
CA LEU A 10 4.05 4.64 -3.62
C LEU A 10 4.18 3.16 -3.96
N LEU A 11 3.32 2.33 -3.39
CA LEU A 11 3.36 0.87 -3.53
C LEU A 11 2.08 0.36 -4.20
N PRO A 12 2.01 0.31 -5.54
CA PRO A 12 0.93 -0.36 -6.24
C PRO A 12 0.94 -1.86 -5.96
N ASP A 13 -0.24 -2.44 -5.67
CA ASP A 13 -0.36 -3.88 -5.47
C ASP A 13 -0.35 -4.61 -6.82
N GLN A 14 0.52 -5.59 -6.98
CA GLN A 14 0.59 -6.47 -8.15
C GLN A 14 0.86 -5.75 -9.51
N LEU A 15 1.35 -4.51 -9.48
CA LEU A 15 1.72 -3.80 -10.70
C LEU A 15 3.00 -4.41 -11.31
N ARG A 16 2.93 -4.77 -12.59
CA ARG A 16 4.06 -5.29 -13.35
C ARG A 16 4.70 -4.18 -14.18
N PRO A 17 6.03 -4.21 -14.41
CA PRO A 17 6.71 -3.17 -15.19
C PRO A 17 6.20 -3.09 -16.64
N ASP A 18 5.78 -4.20 -17.25
CA ASP A 18 5.23 -4.25 -18.60
C ASP A 18 3.82 -3.59 -18.73
N PHE A 19 3.27 -3.04 -17.64
CA PHE A 19 2.09 -2.17 -17.62
C PHE A 19 2.44 -0.68 -17.45
N LEU A 20 3.70 -0.31 -17.59
CA LEU A 20 4.18 1.06 -17.44
C LEU A 20 4.80 1.55 -18.75
N SER A 21 4.39 2.72 -19.24
CA SER A 21 4.92 3.28 -20.49
C SER A 21 6.43 3.53 -20.41
N CYS A 22 6.94 3.95 -19.24
CA CYS A 22 8.38 4.12 -19.03
C CYS A 22 9.20 2.82 -19.10
N TYR A 23 8.54 1.67 -19.08
CA TYR A 23 9.15 0.34 -19.32
C TYR A 23 8.74 -0.27 -20.67
N GLY A 24 8.10 0.51 -21.56
CA GLY A 24 7.79 0.09 -22.92
C GLY A 24 6.36 -0.43 -23.14
N ALA A 25 5.42 -0.23 -22.21
CA ALA A 25 4.00 -0.51 -22.46
C ALA A 25 3.46 0.45 -23.51
N GLU A 26 2.90 -0.10 -24.61
CA GLU A 26 2.31 0.68 -25.70
C GLU A 26 0.79 0.74 -25.65
N PHE A 27 0.16 -0.08 -24.82
CA PHE A 27 -1.31 -0.22 -24.72
C PHE A 27 -1.94 0.60 -23.59
N ILE A 28 -1.13 1.28 -22.80
CA ILE A 28 -1.56 2.08 -21.65
C ILE A 28 -0.62 3.28 -21.47
N ASP A 29 -1.19 4.41 -21.10
CA ASP A 29 -0.44 5.63 -20.76
C ASP A 29 -0.33 5.77 -19.25
N THR A 30 0.89 5.97 -18.74
CA THR A 30 1.17 6.19 -17.31
C THR A 30 1.94 7.49 -17.06
N PRO A 31 1.39 8.65 -17.49
CA PRO A 31 2.14 9.90 -17.61
C PRO A 31 2.74 10.40 -16.30
N ASN A 32 2.08 10.19 -15.18
CA ASN A 32 2.57 10.62 -13.87
C ASN A 32 3.75 9.75 -13.38
N ILE A 33 3.67 8.42 -13.58
CA ILE A 33 4.77 7.50 -13.24
C ILE A 33 5.96 7.74 -14.19
N ASP A 34 5.68 7.99 -15.48
CA ASP A 34 6.70 8.32 -16.48
C ASP A 34 7.39 9.65 -16.15
N GLY A 35 6.64 10.60 -15.58
CA GLY A 35 7.20 11.86 -15.05
C GLY A 35 8.22 11.59 -13.95
N LEU A 36 7.87 10.78 -12.96
CA LEU A 36 8.79 10.38 -11.89
C LEU A 36 10.02 9.63 -12.43
N ALA A 37 9.82 8.74 -13.40
CA ALA A 37 10.92 8.00 -14.03
C ALA A 37 11.89 8.93 -14.79
N ARG A 38 11.38 10.01 -15.38
CA ARG A 38 12.14 11.00 -16.14
C ARG A 38 12.95 11.93 -15.25
N GLU A 39 12.39 12.28 -14.09
CA GLU A 39 12.99 13.21 -13.12
C GLU A 39 13.88 12.51 -12.09
N GLY A 40 13.71 11.21 -11.92
CA GLY A 40 14.41 10.41 -10.93
C GLY A 40 15.28 9.30 -11.51
N VAL A 41 15.37 8.20 -10.79
CA VAL A 41 16.13 7.01 -11.18
C VAL A 41 15.17 5.86 -11.49
N ARG A 42 15.23 5.32 -12.69
CA ARG A 42 14.51 4.12 -13.10
C ARG A 42 15.42 2.89 -12.99
N TYR A 43 15.03 1.92 -12.20
CA TYR A 43 15.77 0.67 -12.03
C TYR A 43 15.31 -0.36 -13.07
N GLU A 44 16.24 -0.84 -13.89
CA GLU A 44 15.98 -1.87 -14.88
C GLU A 44 15.80 -3.28 -14.25
N ARG A 45 16.37 -3.49 -13.07
CA ARG A 45 16.35 -4.77 -12.37
C ARG A 45 16.10 -4.56 -10.89
N ALA A 46 14.84 -4.43 -10.51
CA ALA A 46 14.39 -4.39 -9.12
C ALA A 46 13.60 -5.68 -8.81
N TYR A 47 13.96 -6.35 -7.74
CA TYR A 47 13.36 -7.62 -7.35
C TYR A 47 12.71 -7.52 -5.99
N SER A 48 11.48 -8.05 -5.88
CA SER A 48 10.83 -8.23 -4.59
C SER A 48 11.50 -9.38 -3.82
N GLY A 49 11.55 -9.27 -2.50
CA GLY A 49 12.00 -10.35 -1.62
C GLY A 49 11.06 -11.57 -1.62
N SER A 50 9.86 -11.43 -2.18
CA SER A 50 8.87 -12.50 -2.39
C SER A 50 7.84 -12.06 -3.42
N PRO A 51 7.28 -12.97 -4.24
CA PRO A 51 6.24 -12.65 -5.22
C PRO A 51 4.81 -12.67 -4.65
N VAL A 52 4.65 -12.73 -3.33
CA VAL A 52 3.35 -12.85 -2.63
C VAL A 52 3.16 -11.67 -1.68
N CYS A 53 1.93 -11.19 -1.53
CA CYS A 53 1.60 -9.92 -0.86
C CYS A 53 2.19 -9.79 0.56
N VAL A 54 1.82 -10.70 1.49
CA VAL A 54 2.23 -10.58 2.89
C VAL A 54 3.75 -10.72 3.06
N PRO A 55 4.42 -11.71 2.47
CA PRO A 55 5.88 -11.81 2.54
C PRO A 55 6.61 -10.61 1.93
N ALA A 56 6.15 -10.12 0.75
CA ALA A 56 6.75 -8.96 0.10
C ALA A 56 6.62 -7.70 0.97
N ARG A 57 5.42 -7.46 1.53
CA ARG A 57 5.16 -6.31 2.41
C ARG A 57 5.90 -6.42 3.73
N THR A 58 6.01 -7.62 4.29
CA THR A 58 6.81 -7.86 5.50
C THR A 58 8.30 -7.66 5.23
N ALA A 59 8.80 -8.11 4.09
CA ALA A 59 10.19 -7.87 3.71
C ALA A 59 10.48 -6.38 3.55
N LEU A 60 9.57 -5.63 2.91
CA LEU A 60 9.67 -4.17 2.78
C LEU A 60 9.62 -3.49 4.16
N LEU A 61 8.70 -3.92 5.04
CA LEU A 61 8.50 -3.35 6.37
C LEU A 61 9.73 -3.51 7.28
N THR A 62 10.37 -4.70 7.22
CA THR A 62 11.43 -5.10 8.16
C THR A 62 12.84 -5.03 7.56
N GLY A 63 12.97 -4.87 6.26
CA GLY A 63 14.26 -5.01 5.56
C GLY A 63 14.82 -6.44 5.54
N MET A 64 13.99 -7.45 5.90
CA MET A 64 14.40 -8.85 6.00
C MET A 64 13.67 -9.69 4.94
N ASN A 65 14.37 -10.63 4.31
CA ASN A 65 13.72 -11.61 3.43
C ASN A 65 12.80 -12.57 4.21
N ALA A 66 11.93 -13.30 3.48
CA ALA A 66 10.92 -14.19 4.05
C ALA A 66 11.51 -15.30 4.96
N ILE A 67 12.70 -15.82 4.65
CA ILE A 67 13.37 -16.84 5.46
C ILE A 67 13.76 -16.27 6.82
N ARG A 68 14.29 -15.04 6.83
CA ARG A 68 14.78 -14.41 8.05
C ARG A 68 13.65 -13.86 8.93
N ASN A 69 12.59 -13.31 8.34
CA ASN A 69 11.45 -12.78 9.09
C ASN A 69 10.38 -13.83 9.41
N GLY A 70 10.48 -15.05 8.83
CA GLY A 70 9.58 -16.17 9.05
C GLY A 70 8.22 -16.09 8.36
N VAL A 71 8.03 -15.12 7.45
CA VAL A 71 6.76 -14.90 6.73
C VAL A 71 6.92 -15.34 5.29
N SER A 72 6.49 -16.56 4.97
CA SER A 72 6.73 -17.21 3.66
C SER A 72 5.53 -17.18 2.71
N ASP A 73 4.32 -16.96 3.22
CA ASP A 73 3.07 -16.92 2.45
C ASP A 73 2.03 -15.98 3.08
N ASN A 74 0.84 -15.92 2.50
CA ASN A 74 -0.25 -15.05 2.99
C ASN A 74 -0.98 -15.59 4.25
N LEU A 75 -0.65 -16.77 4.73
CA LEU A 75 -1.20 -17.35 5.96
C LEU A 75 -0.32 -17.08 7.17
N HIS A 76 0.92 -16.69 6.93
CA HIS A 76 1.87 -16.31 7.95
C HIS A 76 1.81 -14.80 8.25
N ARG A 77 2.34 -14.43 9.40
CA ARG A 77 2.42 -13.04 9.86
C ARG A 77 3.71 -12.82 10.64
N VAL A 78 4.11 -11.57 10.76
CA VAL A 78 5.19 -11.23 11.69
C VAL A 78 4.81 -11.71 13.09
N ARG A 79 5.75 -12.34 13.79
CA ARG A 79 5.54 -12.77 15.17
C ARG A 79 5.10 -11.59 16.04
N SER A 80 4.17 -11.82 16.97
CA SER A 80 3.60 -10.75 17.82
C SER A 80 4.62 -10.08 18.72
N ASP A 81 5.70 -10.79 19.06
CA ASP A 81 6.82 -10.28 19.86
C ASP A 81 8.00 -9.78 19.02
N TYR A 82 7.75 -9.36 17.78
CA TYR A 82 8.79 -9.00 16.82
C TYR A 82 9.76 -7.94 17.34
N THR A 83 9.28 -6.96 18.10
CA THR A 83 10.13 -5.94 18.72
C THR A 83 11.08 -6.55 19.76
N ALA A 84 10.56 -7.43 20.64
CA ALA A 84 11.37 -8.15 21.63
C ALA A 84 12.37 -9.10 20.97
N ALA A 85 12.03 -9.62 19.79
CA ALA A 85 12.92 -10.43 18.96
C ALA A 85 13.96 -9.63 18.17
N GLY A 86 14.01 -8.31 18.35
CA GLY A 86 14.95 -7.44 17.67
C GLY A 86 14.62 -7.16 16.20
N ILE A 87 13.39 -7.40 15.78
CA ILE A 87 12.91 -7.08 14.43
C ILE A 87 12.40 -5.63 14.44
N ALA A 88 13.16 -4.73 13.86
CA ALA A 88 12.72 -3.35 13.67
C ALA A 88 11.88 -3.19 12.40
N THR A 89 10.94 -2.25 12.41
CA THR A 89 10.20 -1.82 11.22
C THR A 89 10.68 -0.43 10.81
N TRP A 90 10.73 -0.15 9.51
CA TRP A 90 11.19 1.16 9.05
C TRP A 90 10.31 2.32 9.55
N PRO A 91 8.95 2.17 9.71
CA PRO A 91 8.16 3.26 10.28
C PRO A 91 8.56 3.56 11.72
N GLN A 92 8.85 2.53 12.54
CA GLN A 92 9.32 2.74 13.91
C GLN A 92 10.68 3.42 13.92
N LEU A 93 11.64 2.96 13.11
CA LEU A 93 12.96 3.57 13.03
C LEU A 93 12.92 5.03 12.60
N LEU A 94 12.04 5.37 11.65
CA LEU A 94 11.86 6.75 11.22
C LEU A 94 11.12 7.59 12.28
N ALA A 95 10.14 7.01 12.98
CA ALA A 95 9.51 7.69 14.12
C ALA A 95 10.51 8.02 15.22
N ASP A 96 11.37 7.08 15.58
CA ASP A 96 12.46 7.27 16.55
C ASP A 96 13.47 8.34 16.09
N ALA A 97 13.64 8.49 14.76
CA ALA A 97 14.45 9.54 14.15
C ALA A 97 13.71 10.89 14.01
N GLY A 98 12.47 11.00 14.51
CA GLY A 98 11.70 12.25 14.52
C GLY A 98 10.89 12.51 13.25
N TYR A 99 10.59 11.50 12.45
CA TYR A 99 9.62 11.58 11.37
C TYR A 99 8.20 11.30 11.89
N TYR A 100 7.22 11.98 11.33
CA TYR A 100 5.83 11.55 11.49
C TYR A 100 5.51 10.47 10.46
N THR A 101 5.08 9.27 10.90
CA THR A 101 4.93 8.11 10.01
C THR A 101 3.46 7.82 9.71
N ALA A 102 3.13 7.69 8.42
CA ALA A 102 1.78 7.45 7.93
C ALA A 102 1.69 6.23 7.00
N GLY A 103 0.69 5.38 7.24
CA GLY A 103 0.35 4.24 6.39
C GLY A 103 -1.07 4.38 5.84
N ILE A 104 -1.22 4.57 4.53
CA ILE A 104 -2.50 4.81 3.86
C ILE A 104 -2.72 3.76 2.79
N GLY A 105 -3.83 3.04 2.88
CA GLY A 105 -4.19 1.96 1.96
C GLY A 105 -3.92 0.56 2.51
N LYS A 106 -3.68 -0.39 1.59
CA LYS A 106 -3.47 -1.81 1.92
C LYS A 106 -2.09 -2.04 2.52
N MET A 107 -2.06 -2.55 3.72
CA MET A 107 -0.81 -3.01 4.38
C MET A 107 -0.74 -4.54 4.46
N HIS A 108 -1.89 -5.20 4.50
CA HIS A 108 -2.03 -6.65 4.61
C HIS A 108 -1.40 -7.18 5.92
N PHE A 109 -1.54 -6.41 6.97
CA PHE A 109 -1.08 -6.80 8.31
C PHE A 109 -2.06 -7.78 8.97
N TYR A 110 -1.61 -8.38 10.04
CA TYR A 110 -2.46 -9.20 10.90
C TYR A 110 -2.05 -9.01 12.38
N PRO A 111 -2.95 -8.53 13.24
CA PRO A 111 -4.31 -8.01 12.90
C PRO A 111 -4.27 -6.90 11.84
N TRP A 112 -5.38 -6.73 11.09
CA TRP A 112 -5.42 -5.78 9.97
C TRP A 112 -5.26 -4.32 10.40
N ASP A 113 -5.59 -4.00 11.66
CA ASP A 113 -5.46 -2.68 12.30
C ASP A 113 -4.11 -2.47 13.01
N GLU A 114 -3.20 -3.47 12.98
CA GLU A 114 -1.87 -3.36 13.57
C GLU A 114 -1.07 -2.20 12.94
N ARG A 115 -0.35 -1.46 13.78
CA ARG A 115 0.34 -0.24 13.35
C ARG A 115 1.76 -0.45 12.84
N HIS A 116 2.47 -1.42 13.36
CA HIS A 116 3.87 -1.69 13.02
C HIS A 116 4.78 -0.43 12.92
N GLY A 117 4.55 0.54 13.81
CA GLY A 117 5.33 1.77 13.87
C GLY A 117 4.72 2.96 13.10
N PHE A 118 3.64 2.79 12.35
CA PHE A 118 2.90 3.91 11.79
C PHE A 118 2.10 4.66 12.88
N GLN A 119 2.30 5.98 12.97
CA GLN A 119 1.58 6.84 13.91
C GLN A 119 0.19 7.21 13.37
N HIS A 120 0.05 7.35 12.07
CA HIS A 120 -1.21 7.57 11.37
C HIS A 120 -1.51 6.42 10.43
N ARG A 121 -2.77 5.96 10.42
CA ARG A 121 -3.23 4.98 9.44
C ARG A 121 -4.61 5.35 8.90
N VAL A 122 -4.76 5.21 7.57
CA VAL A 122 -6.05 5.11 6.88
C VAL A 122 -6.08 3.76 6.18
N ILE A 123 -6.95 2.89 6.62
CA ILE A 123 -6.92 1.47 6.27
C ILE A 123 -7.88 1.19 5.12
N CYS A 124 -7.36 0.62 4.04
CA CYS A 124 -8.12 0.11 2.91
C CYS A 124 -7.54 -1.26 2.55
N GLU A 125 -7.99 -2.28 3.26
CA GLU A 125 -7.45 -3.64 3.12
C GLU A 125 -7.94 -4.36 1.87
N ASP A 126 -7.45 -5.57 1.66
CA ASP A 126 -7.70 -6.38 0.47
C ASP A 126 -9.19 -6.45 0.14
N LYS A 127 -9.52 -6.17 -1.11
CA LYS A 127 -10.91 -6.16 -1.63
C LYS A 127 -11.66 -7.49 -1.44
N ARG A 128 -10.96 -8.58 -1.20
CA ARG A 128 -11.55 -9.91 -0.93
C ARG A 128 -12.09 -10.04 0.49
N TRP A 129 -11.67 -9.15 1.40
CA TRP A 129 -12.09 -9.16 2.81
C TRP A 129 -13.28 -8.21 3.02
N LEU A 130 -14.44 -8.65 2.57
CA LEU A 130 -15.66 -7.85 2.59
C LEU A 130 -16.13 -7.52 4.02
N GLU A 131 -15.84 -8.40 4.97
CA GLU A 131 -16.21 -8.29 6.39
C GLU A 131 -15.30 -7.37 7.21
N VAL A 132 -14.11 -7.04 6.71
CA VAL A 132 -13.20 -6.13 7.41
C VAL A 132 -13.77 -4.72 7.41
N ARG A 133 -14.04 -4.21 8.60
CA ARG A 133 -14.62 -2.88 8.84
C ARG A 133 -13.54 -1.81 8.95
N ASP A 134 -12.73 -1.69 7.90
CA ASP A 134 -11.70 -0.67 7.76
C ASP A 134 -12.27 0.71 7.41
N ASP A 135 -11.40 1.73 7.27
CA ASP A 135 -11.83 3.10 6.94
C ASP A 135 -12.56 3.15 5.61
N TYR A 136 -12.14 2.34 4.62
CA TYR A 136 -12.82 2.25 3.34
C TYR A 136 -14.22 1.65 3.47
N TYR A 137 -14.42 0.63 4.33
CA TYR A 137 -15.75 0.09 4.62
C TYR A 137 -16.68 1.17 5.18
N HIS A 138 -16.21 1.94 6.17
CA HIS A 138 -17.02 3.02 6.77
C HIS A 138 -17.32 4.12 5.77
N TYR A 139 -16.33 4.53 4.97
CA TYR A 139 -16.50 5.49 3.89
C TYR A 139 -17.60 5.10 2.90
N LEU A 140 -17.65 3.84 2.48
CA LEU A 140 -18.69 3.34 1.58
C LEU A 140 -20.06 3.30 2.26
N ARG A 141 -20.12 2.80 3.49
CA ARG A 141 -21.39 2.69 4.25
C ARG A 141 -22.07 4.04 4.47
N GLU A 142 -21.34 5.08 4.76
CA GLU A 142 -21.86 6.45 4.91
C GLU A 142 -22.52 6.97 3.61
N ARG A 143 -22.21 6.35 2.47
CA ARG A 143 -22.72 6.72 1.14
C ARG A 143 -23.76 5.74 0.59
N GLY A 144 -24.21 4.80 1.42
CA GLY A 144 -25.15 3.76 1.00
C GLY A 144 -24.53 2.71 0.07
N LEU A 145 -23.20 2.66 0.01
CA LEU A 145 -22.42 1.73 -0.81
C LEU A 145 -21.82 0.59 0.04
N ARG A 146 -21.26 -0.41 -0.61
CA ARG A 146 -20.55 -1.52 0.04
C ARG A 146 -19.32 -1.95 -0.76
N LYS A 147 -18.41 -2.65 -0.10
CA LYS A 147 -17.34 -3.38 -0.81
C LYS A 147 -17.96 -4.44 -1.74
N LEU A 148 -17.34 -4.63 -2.90
CA LEU A 148 -17.72 -5.65 -3.87
C LEU A 148 -16.54 -6.58 -4.12
N HIS A 149 -16.80 -7.90 -4.09
CA HIS A 149 -15.83 -8.88 -4.55
C HIS A 149 -15.83 -8.94 -6.09
N GLY A 150 -14.69 -9.24 -6.70
CA GLY A 150 -14.57 -9.29 -8.16
C GLY A 150 -15.62 -10.16 -8.84
N ASN A 151 -15.94 -11.33 -8.26
CA ASN A 151 -16.91 -12.28 -8.80
C ASN A 151 -18.39 -11.86 -8.66
N GLU A 152 -18.67 -10.73 -8.03
CA GLU A 152 -20.02 -10.15 -7.98
C GLU A 152 -20.34 -9.29 -9.23
N HIS A 153 -19.33 -9.01 -10.06
CA HIS A 153 -19.48 -8.20 -11.26
C HIS A 153 -19.91 -9.05 -12.46
N ASP A 154 -20.74 -8.49 -13.31
CA ASP A 154 -21.18 -9.15 -14.54
C ASP A 154 -19.99 -9.46 -15.46
N GLY A 155 -20.00 -10.65 -16.05
CA GLY A 155 -18.96 -11.10 -16.97
C GLY A 155 -17.62 -11.47 -16.32
N TYR A 156 -17.52 -11.54 -14.99
CA TYR A 156 -16.27 -11.83 -14.29
C TYR A 156 -15.64 -13.16 -14.71
N PHE A 157 -16.43 -14.23 -14.76
CA PHE A 157 -15.91 -15.57 -15.11
C PHE A 157 -15.67 -15.71 -16.61
N GLU A 158 -16.54 -15.16 -17.44
CA GLU A 158 -16.44 -15.16 -18.90
C GLU A 158 -15.20 -14.39 -19.37
N ASN A 159 -14.92 -13.26 -18.76
CA ASN A 159 -13.79 -12.38 -19.09
C ASN A 159 -12.55 -12.63 -18.21
N LYS A 160 -12.52 -13.73 -17.45
CA LYS A 160 -11.37 -14.09 -16.60
C LYS A 160 -10.96 -12.97 -15.63
N GLY A 161 -11.93 -12.26 -15.09
CA GLY A 161 -11.72 -11.16 -14.15
C GLY A 161 -11.46 -9.79 -14.80
N ALA A 162 -11.40 -9.69 -16.11
CA ALA A 162 -11.33 -8.42 -16.82
C ALA A 162 -12.73 -7.82 -16.92
N ILE A 163 -13.09 -6.98 -15.96
CA ILE A 163 -14.45 -6.41 -15.80
C ILE A 163 -14.38 -4.90 -15.60
N VAL A 164 -15.48 -4.23 -15.90
CA VAL A 164 -15.73 -2.87 -15.44
C VAL A 164 -16.30 -2.95 -14.03
N HIS A 165 -15.73 -2.20 -13.10
CA HIS A 165 -16.15 -2.23 -11.71
C HIS A 165 -17.49 -1.48 -11.52
N ASP A 166 -18.43 -2.08 -10.78
CA ASP A 166 -19.80 -1.51 -10.60
C ASP A 166 -19.83 -0.30 -9.66
N LEU A 167 -18.84 -0.14 -8.78
CA LEU A 167 -18.74 1.08 -7.99
C LEU A 167 -18.36 2.26 -8.90
N PRO A 168 -19.00 3.43 -8.72
CA PRO A 168 -18.58 4.65 -9.38
C PRO A 168 -17.08 4.93 -9.15
N TRP A 169 -16.40 5.44 -10.16
CA TRP A 169 -14.94 5.69 -10.16
C TRP A 169 -14.47 6.44 -8.91
N GLU A 170 -15.21 7.47 -8.49
CA GLU A 170 -14.89 8.30 -7.33
C GLU A 170 -14.91 7.54 -5.99
N HIS A 171 -15.52 6.35 -5.97
CA HIS A 171 -15.66 5.51 -4.79
C HIS A 171 -14.82 4.24 -4.82
N GLN A 172 -14.08 4.00 -5.90
CA GLN A 172 -13.18 2.86 -5.98
C GLN A 172 -12.00 3.02 -5.01
N TRP A 173 -11.43 1.90 -4.55
CA TRP A 173 -10.38 1.89 -3.53
C TRP A 173 -9.14 2.67 -3.91
N ASP A 174 -8.64 2.58 -5.16
CA ASP A 174 -7.46 3.33 -5.59
C ASP A 174 -7.70 4.83 -5.51
N ARG A 175 -8.91 5.28 -5.89
CA ARG A 175 -9.32 6.67 -5.78
C ARG A 175 -9.48 7.11 -4.32
N PHE A 176 -10.02 6.24 -3.46
CA PHE A 176 -10.10 6.48 -2.02
C PHE A 176 -8.71 6.66 -1.41
N VAL A 177 -7.80 5.70 -1.66
CA VAL A 177 -6.43 5.75 -1.13
C VAL A 177 -5.68 6.98 -1.63
N GLY A 178 -5.76 7.29 -2.93
CA GLY A 178 -5.12 8.48 -3.51
C GLY A 178 -5.64 9.78 -2.89
N ARG A 179 -6.96 9.89 -2.66
CA ARG A 179 -7.55 11.07 -2.00
C ARG A 179 -7.10 11.20 -0.55
N GLU A 180 -7.10 10.11 0.22
CA GLU A 180 -6.68 10.17 1.62
C GLU A 180 -5.17 10.46 1.76
N ALA A 181 -4.34 9.96 0.83
CA ALA A 181 -2.93 10.31 0.76
C ALA A 181 -2.71 11.80 0.43
N THR A 182 -3.41 12.34 -0.56
CA THR A 182 -3.37 13.77 -0.91
C THR A 182 -3.84 14.62 0.28
N LYS A 183 -4.95 14.25 0.89
CA LYS A 183 -5.48 14.93 2.08
C LYS A 183 -4.46 14.96 3.22
N PHE A 184 -3.78 13.85 3.47
CA PHE A 184 -2.72 13.80 4.48
C PHE A 184 -1.60 14.80 4.15
N ILE A 185 -1.11 14.83 2.91
CA ILE A 185 -0.05 15.75 2.49
C ILE A 185 -0.48 17.21 2.64
N ASP A 186 -1.70 17.55 2.21
CA ASP A 186 -2.23 18.91 2.22
C ASP A 186 -2.52 19.42 3.65
N THR A 187 -2.84 18.53 4.57
CA THR A 187 -3.22 18.90 5.95
C THR A 187 -2.14 18.62 6.98
N TYR A 188 -1.02 18.02 6.59
CA TYR A 188 0.07 17.78 7.53
C TYR A 188 0.68 19.09 8.02
N GLY A 189 0.42 19.44 9.27
CA GLY A 189 0.90 20.68 9.91
C GLY A 189 2.00 20.46 10.96
N GLY A 190 2.71 19.33 10.90
CA GLY A 190 3.79 19.03 11.84
C GLY A 190 5.07 19.83 11.58
N ASP A 191 5.84 20.10 12.64
CA ASP A 191 7.09 20.86 12.57
C ASP A 191 8.26 20.05 11.99
N GLY A 192 8.11 18.77 11.76
CA GLY A 192 9.14 17.85 11.28
C GLY A 192 8.79 17.20 9.95
N PRO A 193 9.71 16.40 9.38
CA PRO A 193 9.45 15.66 8.16
C PRO A 193 8.48 14.51 8.40
N PHE A 194 7.75 14.11 7.36
CA PHE A 194 6.94 12.89 7.39
C PHE A 194 7.51 11.79 6.50
N ALA A 195 7.16 10.54 6.84
CA ALA A 195 7.38 9.37 6.01
C ALA A 195 6.04 8.64 5.81
N MET A 196 5.57 8.57 4.56
CA MET A 196 4.27 8.00 4.21
C MET A 196 4.44 6.80 3.27
N MET A 197 3.61 5.76 3.47
CA MET A 197 3.44 4.63 2.57
C MET A 197 1.98 4.54 2.13
#